data_d4b1dcb75bf05c8ac8ce45d13c949bde
#
_entry.id   d4b1dcb75bf05c8ac8ce45d13c949bde
#
_cell.length_a   1.000
_cell.length_b   1.000
_cell.length_c   1.000
_cell.angle_alpha   90.00
_cell.angle_beta   90.00
_cell.angle_gamma   90.00
#
_symmetry.space_group_name_H-M   'P 1'
#
loop_
_entity.id
_entity.type
_entity.pdbx_description
1 polymer ?
#
loop_
_entity_poly.entity_id
_entity_poly.type
_entity_poly.pdbx_seq_one_letter_code
_entity_poly.pdbx_strand_id
1 'polypeptide(L)'
;GPYLNPRYGAKPSDKPLIADPKEYMPLLETGIVRHATLAPEVEGTDQFLTDLLRLGIVGSIGHSEASPEAVRHAADRGARCVTHLFDATGSSISPTRWDGTIETDFNAAALLCDNLYYEIICDSMGVHVRREILQLTKKLVGASRIIGITDACGGPCGTGDVNFEDGELNGSKLTMDQVAKNFYAAGFSLSEITMVTAGNAAKLLGIYGETGSLERGKRADIVALAKDFTVKRVYKA
;
A
#
# COMPACT_ATOMS: atom_id res chain seq x y z
N GLY A 1 5.73 -8.42 4.06
CA GLY A 1 5.72 -9.78 4.54
C GLY A 1 6.61 -10.72 3.74
N PRO A 2 6.89 -11.93 4.24
CA PRO A 2 7.78 -12.85 3.53
C PRO A 2 7.09 -13.64 2.39
N TYR A 3 5.73 -13.68 2.38
CA TYR A 3 4.96 -14.53 1.47
C TYR A 3 4.52 -13.75 0.22
N LEU A 4 5.52 -13.32 -0.55
CA LEU A 4 5.37 -12.50 -1.74
C LEU A 4 5.66 -13.33 -3.00
N ASN A 5 5.13 -12.90 -4.15
CA ASN A 5 5.51 -13.51 -5.41
C ASN A 5 7.00 -13.23 -5.70
N PRO A 6 7.82 -14.26 -6.00
CA PRO A 6 9.26 -14.08 -6.19
C PRO A 6 9.64 -13.12 -7.31
N ARG A 7 8.77 -12.95 -8.33
CA ARG A 7 9.02 -12.02 -9.44
C ARG A 7 8.83 -10.56 -9.05
N TYR A 8 8.08 -10.31 -7.98
CA TYR A 8 7.69 -8.97 -7.51
C TYR A 8 8.14 -8.70 -6.07
N GLY A 9 8.97 -9.55 -5.50
CA GLY A 9 9.59 -9.32 -4.19
C GLY A 9 10.72 -8.30 -4.27
N ALA A 10 11.07 -7.68 -3.16
CA ALA A 10 12.20 -6.73 -3.06
C ALA A 10 13.54 -7.38 -3.42
N LYS A 11 13.65 -8.68 -3.29
CA LYS A 11 14.77 -9.49 -3.82
C LYS A 11 14.17 -10.69 -4.53
N PRO A 12 14.20 -10.72 -5.87
CA PRO A 12 13.73 -11.86 -6.63
C PRO A 12 14.39 -13.15 -6.14
N SER A 13 13.59 -14.17 -5.95
CA SER A 13 14.06 -15.52 -5.60
C SER A 13 13.43 -16.53 -6.55
N ASP A 14 14.09 -17.67 -6.73
CA ASP A 14 13.58 -18.72 -7.62
C ASP A 14 12.36 -19.45 -7.04
N LYS A 15 12.07 -19.25 -5.74
CA LYS A 15 10.98 -19.95 -5.06
C LYS A 15 10.26 -19.03 -4.09
N PRO A 16 8.91 -19.02 -4.09
CA PRO A 16 8.14 -18.37 -3.05
C PRO A 16 8.36 -19.06 -1.70
N LEU A 17 8.30 -18.30 -0.63
CA LEU A 17 8.20 -18.86 0.72
C LEU A 17 6.75 -19.32 0.92
N ILE A 18 6.56 -20.55 1.36
CA ILE A 18 5.25 -21.09 1.74
C ILE A 18 4.85 -20.49 3.11
N ALA A 19 3.63 -20.05 3.26
CA ALA A 19 3.15 -19.53 4.54
C ALA A 19 2.84 -20.67 5.51
N ASP A 20 3.83 -21.04 6.33
CA ASP A 20 3.69 -22.07 7.36
C ASP A 20 3.30 -21.45 8.72
N PRO A 21 2.16 -21.84 9.32
CA PRO A 21 1.76 -21.39 10.66
C PRO A 21 2.82 -21.58 11.74
N LYS A 22 3.65 -22.61 11.64
CA LYS A 22 4.74 -22.84 12.60
C LYS A 22 5.79 -21.74 12.58
N GLU A 23 5.99 -21.07 11.44
CA GLU A 23 6.95 -19.99 11.29
C GLU A 23 6.35 -18.63 11.65
N TYR A 24 5.13 -18.32 11.18
CA TYR A 24 4.58 -16.99 11.36
C TYR A 24 3.81 -16.79 12.68
N MET A 25 3.15 -17.80 13.22
CA MET A 25 2.33 -17.64 14.41
C MET A 25 3.09 -17.10 15.62
N PRO A 26 4.31 -17.56 15.96
CA PRO A 26 5.06 -16.98 17.07
C PRO A 26 5.32 -15.48 16.90
N LEU A 27 5.47 -14.98 15.68
CA LEU A 27 5.64 -13.56 15.41
C LEU A 27 4.32 -12.79 15.56
N LEU A 28 3.23 -13.30 15.00
CA LEU A 28 1.92 -12.64 15.07
C LEU A 28 1.39 -12.56 16.52
N GLU A 29 1.62 -13.59 17.33
CA GLU A 29 1.18 -13.66 18.72
C GLU A 29 1.95 -12.72 19.66
N THR A 30 3.05 -12.11 19.21
CA THR A 30 3.72 -11.03 19.96
C THR A 30 2.82 -9.82 20.20
N GLY A 31 1.76 -9.64 19.38
CA GLY A 31 0.86 -8.49 19.42
C GLY A 31 1.48 -7.18 18.89
N ILE A 32 2.70 -7.23 18.36
CA ILE A 32 3.38 -6.04 17.78
C ILE A 32 2.95 -5.81 16.34
N VAL A 33 2.70 -6.90 15.59
CA VAL A 33 2.30 -6.82 14.19
C VAL A 33 0.89 -6.24 14.07
N ARG A 34 0.71 -5.22 13.24
CA ARG A 34 -0.58 -4.57 12.98
C ARG A 34 -1.03 -4.68 11.53
N HIS A 35 -0.09 -4.93 10.64
CA HIS A 35 -0.31 -4.99 9.21
C HIS A 35 0.69 -5.97 8.59
N ALA A 36 0.24 -6.82 7.67
CA ALA A 36 1.09 -7.77 6.96
C ALA A 36 0.67 -7.88 5.50
N THR A 37 1.67 -7.87 4.61
CA THR A 37 1.48 -8.02 3.16
C THR A 37 1.67 -9.48 2.75
N LEU A 38 0.86 -9.93 1.79
CA LEU A 38 0.94 -11.26 1.19
C LEU A 38 0.57 -11.19 -0.31
N ALA A 39 1.06 -12.13 -1.10
CA ALA A 39 0.60 -12.36 -2.47
C ALA A 39 -0.43 -13.49 -2.47
N PRO A 40 -1.68 -13.23 -2.92
CA PRO A 40 -2.78 -14.21 -2.82
C PRO A 40 -2.52 -15.57 -3.49
N GLU A 41 -1.65 -15.60 -4.50
CA GLU A 41 -1.30 -16.80 -5.25
C GLU A 41 -0.24 -17.68 -4.55
N VAL A 42 0.38 -17.20 -3.48
CA VAL A 42 1.41 -17.95 -2.76
C VAL A 42 0.76 -18.98 -1.84
N GLU A 43 1.33 -20.18 -1.84
CA GLU A 43 0.81 -21.31 -1.05
C GLU A 43 0.77 -20.99 0.45
N GLY A 44 -0.34 -21.34 1.10
CA GLY A 44 -0.58 -21.13 2.54
C GLY A 44 -1.07 -19.74 2.91
N THR A 45 -1.10 -18.77 1.99
CA THR A 45 -1.50 -17.39 2.30
C THR A 45 -2.97 -17.25 2.63
N ASP A 46 -3.82 -18.15 2.18
CA ASP A 46 -5.24 -18.19 2.55
C ASP A 46 -5.43 -18.46 4.06
N GLN A 47 -4.67 -19.41 4.61
CA GLN A 47 -4.63 -19.66 6.05
C GLN A 47 -3.98 -18.50 6.80
N PHE A 48 -2.89 -17.95 6.27
CA PHE A 48 -2.22 -16.78 6.85
C PHE A 48 -3.19 -15.60 6.98
N LEU A 49 -3.95 -15.29 5.92
CA LEU A 49 -4.95 -14.22 5.94
C LEU A 49 -6.05 -14.47 6.99
N THR A 50 -6.50 -15.72 7.14
CA THR A 50 -7.46 -16.12 8.17
C THR A 50 -6.91 -15.86 9.58
N ASP A 51 -5.65 -16.20 9.82
CA ASP A 51 -4.99 -15.99 11.11
C ASP A 51 -4.75 -14.51 11.40
N LEU A 52 -4.37 -13.72 10.40
CA LEU A 52 -4.27 -12.25 10.53
C LEU A 52 -5.60 -11.66 10.98
N LEU A 53 -6.70 -12.03 10.31
CA LEU A 53 -8.04 -11.54 10.64
C LEU A 53 -8.46 -11.92 12.07
N ARG A 54 -8.22 -13.18 12.46
CA ARG A 54 -8.50 -13.69 13.82
C ARG A 54 -7.76 -12.91 14.91
N LEU A 55 -6.54 -12.44 14.61
CA LEU A 55 -5.70 -11.68 15.53
C LEU A 55 -5.92 -10.16 15.45
N GLY A 56 -6.85 -9.70 14.62
CA GLY A 56 -7.10 -8.26 14.40
C GLY A 56 -5.98 -7.54 13.67
N ILE A 57 -5.18 -8.27 12.88
CA ILE A 57 -4.09 -7.75 12.06
C ILE A 57 -4.63 -7.48 10.66
N VAL A 58 -4.29 -6.34 10.10
CA VAL A 58 -4.68 -5.99 8.72
C VAL A 58 -3.91 -6.85 7.72
N GLY A 59 -4.64 -7.63 6.92
CA GLY A 59 -4.10 -8.30 5.75
C GLY A 59 -4.10 -7.35 4.55
N SER A 60 -2.94 -7.18 3.93
CA SER A 60 -2.75 -6.41 2.70
C SER A 60 -2.28 -7.32 1.58
N ILE A 61 -2.77 -7.10 0.37
CA ILE A 61 -2.35 -7.86 -0.81
C ILE A 61 -1.46 -7.00 -1.70
N GLY A 62 -0.40 -7.59 -2.24
CA GLY A 62 0.55 -6.90 -3.12
C GLY A 62 1.76 -7.76 -3.42
N HIS A 63 2.73 -7.23 -4.17
CA HIS A 63 3.85 -8.01 -4.70
C HIS A 63 3.37 -9.29 -5.40
N SER A 64 2.47 -9.14 -6.35
CA SER A 64 1.60 -10.22 -6.81
C SER A 64 1.26 -10.10 -8.29
N GLU A 65 1.06 -11.23 -8.94
CA GLU A 65 0.42 -11.35 -10.24
C GLU A 65 -0.86 -12.21 -10.17
N ALA A 66 -1.50 -12.22 -8.99
CA ALA A 66 -2.69 -13.02 -8.75
C ALA A 66 -3.78 -12.76 -9.79
N SER A 67 -4.50 -13.84 -10.13
CA SER A 67 -5.66 -13.72 -11.02
C SER A 67 -6.78 -12.87 -10.39
N PRO A 68 -7.68 -12.32 -11.20
CA PRO A 68 -8.83 -11.57 -10.69
C PRO A 68 -9.67 -12.36 -9.67
N GLU A 69 -9.75 -13.66 -9.84
CA GLU A 69 -10.44 -14.57 -8.92
C GLU A 69 -9.74 -14.66 -7.57
N ALA A 70 -8.40 -14.80 -7.58
CA ALA A 70 -7.61 -14.88 -6.36
C ALA A 70 -7.61 -13.53 -5.59
N VAL A 71 -7.59 -12.41 -6.29
CA VAL A 71 -7.72 -11.07 -5.67
C VAL A 71 -9.08 -10.91 -4.99
N ARG A 72 -10.18 -11.25 -5.67
CA ARG A 72 -11.54 -11.19 -5.09
C ARG A 72 -11.65 -12.14 -3.90
N HIS A 73 -11.16 -13.36 -4.04
CA HIS A 73 -11.15 -14.34 -2.95
C HIS A 73 -10.44 -13.80 -1.71
N ALA A 74 -9.24 -13.21 -1.87
CA ALA A 74 -8.50 -12.62 -0.75
C ALA A 74 -9.29 -11.45 -0.09
N ALA A 75 -9.93 -10.59 -0.89
CA ALA A 75 -10.77 -9.50 -0.37
C ALA A 75 -11.99 -10.04 0.41
N ASP A 76 -12.66 -11.07 -0.09
CA ASP A 76 -13.79 -11.73 0.56
C ASP A 76 -13.36 -12.46 1.85
N ARG A 77 -12.17 -13.03 1.86
CA ARG A 77 -11.56 -13.73 3.01
C ARG A 77 -11.02 -12.77 4.08
N GLY A 78 -10.99 -11.50 3.86
CA GLY A 78 -10.65 -10.54 4.91
C GLY A 78 -9.46 -9.63 4.64
N ALA A 79 -8.86 -9.65 3.45
CA ALA A 79 -7.94 -8.60 3.07
C ALA A 79 -8.65 -7.24 3.12
N ARG A 80 -7.93 -6.21 3.57
CA ARG A 80 -8.49 -4.85 3.74
C ARG A 80 -7.63 -3.77 3.10
N CYS A 81 -6.47 -4.13 2.54
CA CYS A 81 -5.55 -3.18 1.95
C CYS A 81 -4.89 -3.76 0.71
N VAL A 82 -4.47 -2.89 -0.20
CA VAL A 82 -3.55 -3.18 -1.29
C VAL A 82 -2.26 -2.42 -1.01
N THR A 83 -1.16 -3.13 -0.94
CA THR A 83 0.18 -2.57 -0.75
C THR A 83 0.63 -1.88 -2.03
N HIS A 84 1.05 -0.63 -1.94
CA HIS A 84 1.56 0.23 -3.03
C HIS A 84 0.97 -0.12 -4.41
N LEU A 85 -0.35 0.11 -4.55
CA LEU A 85 -1.11 -0.15 -5.78
C LEU A 85 -0.37 0.39 -7.02
N PHE A 86 -0.29 -0.41 -8.08
CA PHE A 86 0.45 -0.20 -9.33
C PHE A 86 1.98 -0.35 -9.24
N ASP A 87 2.50 -0.71 -8.09
CA ASP A 87 3.91 -1.03 -7.94
C ASP A 87 4.10 -2.51 -7.58
N ALA A 88 5.18 -3.14 -8.07
CA ALA A 88 5.49 -4.54 -7.85
C ALA A 88 4.28 -5.48 -8.05
N THR A 89 3.54 -5.28 -9.13
CA THR A 89 2.36 -6.08 -9.49
C THR A 89 2.32 -6.39 -10.98
N GLY A 90 1.60 -7.44 -11.36
CA GLY A 90 1.50 -7.88 -12.75
C GLY A 90 0.19 -8.57 -13.10
N SER A 91 0.24 -9.32 -14.19
CA SER A 91 -0.85 -10.15 -14.68
C SER A 91 -0.46 -11.61 -14.67
N SER A 92 -1.36 -12.47 -14.20
CA SER A 92 -1.22 -13.93 -14.28
C SER A 92 -1.25 -14.45 -15.73
N ILE A 93 -1.66 -13.60 -16.68
CA ILE A 93 -1.71 -13.90 -18.11
C ILE A 93 -0.75 -12.95 -18.83
N SER A 94 0.41 -13.46 -19.22
CA SER A 94 1.41 -12.72 -19.99
C SER A 94 2.16 -13.69 -20.91
N PRO A 95 2.22 -13.43 -22.23
CA PRO A 95 1.56 -12.32 -22.95
C PRO A 95 0.02 -12.42 -22.94
N THR A 96 -0.65 -11.37 -23.41
CA THR A 96 -2.12 -11.36 -23.50
C THR A 96 -2.61 -12.48 -24.43
N ARG A 97 -3.79 -13.04 -24.13
CA ARG A 97 -4.40 -14.12 -24.93
C ARG A 97 -4.70 -13.72 -26.38
N TRP A 98 -4.95 -12.44 -26.59
CA TRP A 98 -5.27 -11.89 -27.90
C TRP A 98 -4.43 -10.64 -28.13
N ASP A 99 -3.69 -10.62 -29.23
CA ASP A 99 -2.83 -9.50 -29.58
C ASP A 99 -3.60 -8.16 -29.64
N GLY A 100 -3.01 -7.10 -29.11
CA GLY A 100 -3.62 -5.78 -29.04
C GLY A 100 -4.71 -5.60 -27.97
N THR A 101 -4.93 -6.60 -27.10
CA THR A 101 -5.89 -6.52 -25.99
C THR A 101 -5.21 -6.33 -24.64
N ILE A 102 -6.00 -6.05 -23.60
CA ILE A 102 -5.54 -5.92 -22.22
C ILE A 102 -6.18 -7.03 -21.40
N GLU A 103 -5.37 -7.76 -20.67
CA GLU A 103 -5.87 -8.69 -19.64
C GLU A 103 -6.14 -7.92 -18.35
N THR A 104 -7.08 -8.43 -17.56
CA THR A 104 -7.31 -7.90 -16.21
C THR A 104 -6.13 -8.28 -15.34
N ASP A 105 -5.35 -7.30 -14.95
CA ASP A 105 -4.24 -7.47 -14.03
C ASP A 105 -4.68 -7.44 -12.56
N PHE A 106 -3.72 -7.66 -11.65
CA PHE A 106 -3.91 -7.55 -10.21
C PHE A 106 -4.56 -6.21 -9.80
N ASN A 107 -4.06 -5.09 -10.35
CA ASN A 107 -4.51 -3.74 -9.96
C ASN A 107 -5.95 -3.48 -10.36
N ALA A 108 -6.31 -3.82 -11.60
CA ALA A 108 -7.67 -3.66 -12.09
C ALA A 108 -8.65 -4.53 -11.29
N ALA A 109 -8.27 -5.78 -10.96
CA ALA A 109 -9.07 -6.65 -10.12
C ALA A 109 -9.27 -6.09 -8.70
N ALA A 110 -8.19 -5.57 -8.09
CA ALA A 110 -8.24 -4.97 -6.77
C ALA A 110 -9.14 -3.71 -6.72
N LEU A 111 -9.08 -2.86 -7.74
CA LEU A 111 -9.91 -1.66 -7.84
C LEU A 111 -11.41 -1.93 -7.94
N LEU A 112 -11.81 -3.14 -8.34
CA LEU A 112 -13.20 -3.60 -8.34
C LEU A 112 -13.70 -4.08 -6.97
N CYS A 113 -12.83 -4.17 -5.96
CA CYS A 113 -13.18 -4.59 -4.61
C CYS A 113 -13.58 -3.37 -3.76
N ASP A 114 -14.82 -3.36 -3.24
CA ASP A 114 -15.36 -2.20 -2.50
C ASP A 114 -14.84 -2.08 -1.05
N ASN A 115 -14.24 -3.13 -0.51
CA ASN A 115 -13.83 -3.24 0.88
C ASN A 115 -12.33 -3.02 1.12
N LEU A 116 -11.57 -2.63 0.09
CA LEU A 116 -10.13 -2.41 0.17
C LEU A 116 -9.75 -0.93 0.32
N TYR A 117 -8.72 -0.66 1.09
CA TYR A 117 -7.91 0.54 1.03
C TYR A 117 -6.75 0.34 0.06
N TYR A 118 -6.21 1.43 -0.47
CA TYR A 118 -5.16 1.40 -1.50
C TYR A 118 -4.00 2.28 -1.08
N GLU A 119 -2.89 1.65 -0.72
CA GLU A 119 -1.64 2.38 -0.50
C GLU A 119 -1.06 2.84 -1.83
N ILE A 120 -0.56 4.07 -1.87
CA ILE A 120 0.01 4.67 -3.08
C ILE A 120 1.29 5.42 -2.72
N ILE A 121 2.36 5.11 -3.44
CA ILE A 121 3.61 5.88 -3.44
C ILE A 121 3.43 7.02 -4.45
N CYS A 122 3.29 8.24 -3.93
CA CYS A 122 3.09 9.43 -4.77
C CYS A 122 4.41 10.21 -4.87
N ASP A 123 5.33 9.72 -5.70
CA ASP A 123 6.58 10.43 -5.99
C ASP A 123 6.36 11.62 -6.94
N SER A 124 7.27 12.61 -6.90
CA SER A 124 7.13 13.85 -7.69
C SER A 124 7.26 13.64 -9.20
N MET A 125 7.92 12.57 -9.61
CA MET A 125 8.20 12.24 -11.01
C MET A 125 7.13 11.30 -11.60
N GLY A 126 6.28 10.70 -10.75
CA GLY A 126 5.30 9.70 -11.15
C GLY A 126 5.94 8.42 -11.69
N VAL A 127 7.04 7.99 -11.10
CA VAL A 127 7.74 6.74 -11.48
C VAL A 127 6.96 5.54 -10.98
N HIS A 128 6.61 5.51 -9.69
CA HIS A 128 5.79 4.44 -9.10
C HIS A 128 4.37 4.47 -9.68
N VAL A 129 3.72 5.64 -9.66
CA VAL A 129 2.35 5.78 -10.16
C VAL A 129 2.24 7.03 -11.03
N ARG A 130 1.89 6.86 -12.30
CA ARG A 130 1.66 7.97 -13.21
C ARG A 130 0.50 8.84 -12.73
N ARG A 131 0.62 10.15 -12.91
CA ARG A 131 -0.36 11.13 -12.42
C ARG A 131 -1.79 10.85 -12.93
N GLU A 132 -1.92 10.45 -14.17
CA GLU A 132 -3.21 10.10 -14.77
C GLU A 132 -3.82 8.86 -14.14
N ILE A 133 -3.00 7.87 -13.80
CA ILE A 133 -3.42 6.65 -13.09
C ILE A 133 -3.87 7.00 -11.67
N LEU A 134 -3.15 7.87 -10.96
CA LEU A 134 -3.56 8.35 -9.63
C LEU A 134 -4.91 9.08 -9.70
N GLN A 135 -5.12 9.94 -10.71
CA GLN A 135 -6.39 10.63 -10.91
C GLN A 135 -7.53 9.67 -11.27
N LEU A 136 -7.26 8.65 -12.09
CA LEU A 136 -8.22 7.59 -12.40
C LEU A 136 -8.60 6.81 -11.14
N THR A 137 -7.62 6.42 -10.34
CA THR A 137 -7.83 5.74 -9.05
C THR A 137 -8.72 6.57 -8.13
N LYS A 138 -8.41 7.86 -7.97
CA LYS A 138 -9.25 8.77 -7.18
C LYS A 138 -10.69 8.82 -7.66
N LYS A 139 -10.92 8.81 -8.99
CA LYS A 139 -12.28 8.79 -9.56
C LYS A 139 -13.03 7.48 -9.28
N LEU A 140 -12.32 6.35 -9.27
CA LEU A 140 -12.92 5.03 -9.05
C LEU A 140 -13.23 4.77 -7.58
N VAL A 141 -12.27 5.03 -6.69
CA VAL A 141 -12.38 4.60 -5.29
C VAL A 141 -12.59 5.75 -4.29
N GLY A 142 -12.43 6.99 -4.73
CA GLY A 142 -12.50 8.17 -3.88
C GLY A 142 -11.28 8.34 -2.97
N ALA A 143 -11.01 9.57 -2.53
CA ALA A 143 -9.89 9.86 -1.63
C ALA A 143 -10.02 9.14 -0.27
N SER A 144 -11.24 8.77 0.14
CA SER A 144 -11.50 8.10 1.41
C SER A 144 -10.96 6.67 1.53
N ARG A 145 -10.57 6.06 0.43
CA ARG A 145 -9.95 4.72 0.39
C ARG A 145 -8.48 4.72 -0.02
N ILE A 146 -7.89 5.87 -0.33
CA ILE A 146 -6.48 6.00 -0.69
C ILE A 146 -5.66 6.30 0.57
N ILE A 147 -4.51 5.64 0.71
CA ILE A 147 -3.51 5.88 1.77
C ILE A 147 -2.20 6.25 1.08
N GLY A 148 -1.71 7.46 1.33
CA GLY A 148 -0.39 7.88 0.87
C GLY A 148 0.69 7.29 1.76
N ILE A 149 1.64 6.63 1.15
CA ILE A 149 2.79 6.04 1.83
C ILE A 149 4.11 6.53 1.23
N THR A 150 5.17 6.40 1.98
CA THR A 150 6.52 6.73 1.49
C THR A 150 7.17 5.55 0.79
N ASP A 151 7.02 4.36 1.31
CA ASP A 151 7.83 3.19 0.96
C ASP A 151 9.32 3.54 0.93
N ALA A 152 9.77 4.31 1.93
CA ALA A 152 11.12 4.82 1.99
C ALA A 152 12.11 3.72 2.34
N CYS A 153 13.10 3.54 1.47
CA CYS A 153 14.21 2.61 1.66
C CYS A 153 15.53 3.38 1.83
N GLY A 154 16.39 2.87 2.71
CA GLY A 154 17.77 3.33 2.78
C GLY A 154 18.56 2.82 1.59
N GLY A 155 19.01 3.70 0.70
CA GLY A 155 19.84 3.32 -0.45
C GLY A 155 20.66 4.51 -0.96
N PRO A 156 21.85 4.24 -1.54
CA PRO A 156 22.77 5.30 -1.97
C PRO A 156 22.37 5.96 -3.29
N CYS A 157 21.56 5.29 -4.11
CA CYS A 157 21.24 5.70 -5.46
C CYS A 157 19.80 6.13 -5.62
N GLY A 158 19.54 7.17 -6.39
CA GLY A 158 18.19 7.59 -6.72
C GLY A 158 18.18 8.94 -7.45
N THR A 159 17.09 9.18 -8.15
CA THR A 159 16.84 10.44 -8.82
C THR A 159 15.63 11.10 -8.18
N GLY A 160 15.83 12.33 -7.67
CA GLY A 160 14.75 13.02 -6.96
C GLY A 160 14.35 12.29 -5.66
N ASP A 161 13.06 11.97 -5.54
CA ASP A 161 12.45 11.28 -4.42
C ASP A 161 12.22 9.76 -4.65
N VAL A 162 12.80 9.23 -5.73
CA VAL A 162 12.74 7.80 -6.09
C VAL A 162 14.08 7.13 -5.77
N ASN A 163 14.04 5.88 -5.33
CA ASN A 163 15.23 5.08 -5.07
C ASN A 163 15.40 3.96 -6.10
N PHE A 164 16.65 3.70 -6.50
CA PHE A 164 17.03 2.61 -7.38
C PHE A 164 18.18 1.81 -6.76
N GLU A 165 18.13 0.50 -6.88
CA GLU A 165 19.21 -0.42 -6.51
C GLU A 165 19.51 -1.30 -7.71
N ASP A 166 20.76 -1.34 -8.15
CA ASP A 166 21.21 -2.10 -9.34
C ASP A 166 20.42 -1.82 -10.63
N GLY A 167 19.87 -0.59 -10.73
CA GLY A 167 19.06 -0.16 -11.88
C GLY A 167 17.58 -0.51 -11.80
N GLU A 168 17.17 -1.22 -10.76
CA GLU A 168 15.79 -1.56 -10.49
C GLU A 168 15.16 -0.60 -9.47
N LEU A 169 13.85 -0.38 -9.59
CA LEU A 169 13.10 0.46 -8.67
C LEU A 169 13.05 -0.22 -7.29
N ASN A 170 13.47 0.51 -6.26
CA ASN A 170 13.52 0.00 -4.89
C ASN A 170 12.97 1.06 -3.91
N GLY A 171 11.65 1.20 -3.89
CA GLY A 171 10.97 2.15 -3.03
C GLY A 171 11.36 3.61 -3.27
N SER A 172 11.29 4.44 -2.24
CA SER A 172 11.47 5.88 -2.37
C SER A 172 12.44 6.49 -1.34
N LYS A 173 12.65 7.80 -1.47
CA LYS A 173 13.29 8.69 -0.47
C LYS A 173 12.29 9.68 0.11
N LEU A 174 11.01 9.46 -0.10
CA LEU A 174 9.95 10.34 0.34
C LEU A 174 9.89 10.46 1.87
N THR A 175 9.53 11.65 2.31
CA THR A 175 8.99 11.91 3.64
C THR A 175 7.49 12.23 3.54
N MET A 176 6.74 12.12 4.61
CA MET A 176 5.27 12.29 4.56
C MET A 176 4.82 13.71 4.20
N ASP A 177 5.60 14.72 4.45
CA ASP A 177 5.38 16.09 3.98
C ASP A 177 5.55 16.21 2.46
N GLN A 178 6.52 15.51 1.89
CA GLN A 178 6.69 15.39 0.43
C GLN A 178 5.54 14.61 -0.20
N VAL A 179 5.09 13.50 0.41
CA VAL A 179 3.90 12.79 -0.02
C VAL A 179 2.69 13.72 -0.07
N ALA A 180 2.45 14.50 1.01
CA ALA A 180 1.35 15.47 1.06
C ALA A 180 1.45 16.52 -0.06
N LYS A 181 2.66 17.06 -0.30
CA LYS A 181 2.95 18.01 -1.39
C LYS A 181 2.64 17.42 -2.76
N ASN A 182 3.06 16.17 -3.00
CA ASN A 182 2.89 15.50 -4.29
C ASN A 182 1.41 15.17 -4.56
N PHE A 183 0.64 14.74 -3.55
CA PHE A 183 -0.82 14.60 -3.67
C PHE A 183 -1.51 15.93 -3.97
N TYR A 184 -1.06 17.03 -3.35
CA TYR A 184 -1.57 18.38 -3.68
C TYR A 184 -1.30 18.74 -5.13
N ALA A 185 -0.08 18.54 -5.60
CA ALA A 185 0.30 18.74 -7.00
C ALA A 185 -0.50 17.85 -7.98
N ALA A 186 -0.93 16.66 -7.54
CA ALA A 186 -1.79 15.76 -8.30
C ALA A 186 -3.29 16.17 -8.28
N GLY A 187 -3.65 17.26 -7.59
CA GLY A 187 -5.02 17.81 -7.58
C GLY A 187 -5.91 17.28 -6.46
N PHE A 188 -5.32 16.83 -5.35
CA PHE A 188 -6.08 16.54 -4.13
C PHE A 188 -6.28 17.85 -3.33
N SER A 189 -7.46 18.06 -2.77
CA SER A 189 -7.73 19.16 -1.87
C SER A 189 -7.05 18.97 -0.52
N LEU A 190 -6.88 20.04 0.27
CA LEU A 190 -6.27 19.95 1.61
C LEU A 190 -7.01 18.98 2.53
N SER A 191 -8.34 18.93 2.44
CA SER A 191 -9.12 17.96 3.22
C SER A 191 -8.88 16.51 2.79
N GLU A 192 -8.74 16.26 1.49
CA GLU A 192 -8.38 14.93 0.99
C GLU A 192 -6.95 14.55 1.39
N ILE A 193 -6.02 15.50 1.40
CA ILE A 193 -4.63 15.26 1.85
C ILE A 193 -4.61 14.80 3.30
N THR A 194 -5.37 15.43 4.20
CA THR A 194 -5.44 14.98 5.60
C THR A 194 -6.01 13.56 5.73
N MET A 195 -6.97 13.19 4.87
CA MET A 195 -7.47 11.82 4.83
C MET A 195 -6.41 10.84 4.35
N VAL A 196 -5.77 11.10 3.21
CA VAL A 196 -4.85 10.14 2.60
C VAL A 196 -3.53 10.01 3.36
N THR A 197 -3.07 11.04 4.08
CA THR A 197 -1.81 11.00 4.82
C THR A 197 -1.93 10.60 6.28
N ALA A 198 -3.14 10.54 6.84
CA ALA A 198 -3.35 10.20 8.26
C ALA A 198 -4.68 9.48 8.52
N GLY A 199 -5.81 10.08 8.14
CA GLY A 199 -7.13 9.61 8.56
C GLY A 199 -7.47 8.20 8.08
N ASN A 200 -7.15 7.88 6.83
CA ASN A 200 -7.48 6.57 6.24
C ASN A 200 -6.63 5.45 6.84
N ALA A 201 -5.33 5.67 7.06
CA ALA A 201 -4.46 4.72 7.74
C ALA A 201 -4.95 4.46 9.18
N ALA A 202 -5.35 5.50 9.90
CA ALA A 202 -5.90 5.36 11.25
C ALA A 202 -7.22 4.57 11.26
N LYS A 203 -8.08 4.74 10.25
CA LYS A 203 -9.31 3.95 10.08
C LYS A 203 -9.01 2.49 9.78
N LEU A 204 -8.10 2.23 8.84
CA LEU A 204 -7.68 0.89 8.48
C LEU A 204 -7.13 0.12 9.68
N LEU A 205 -6.33 0.77 10.51
CA LEU A 205 -5.71 0.19 11.71
C LEU A 205 -6.64 0.17 12.93
N GLY A 206 -7.88 0.68 12.82
CA GLY A 206 -8.83 0.71 13.93
C GLY A 206 -8.52 1.70 15.05
N ILE A 207 -7.60 2.65 14.82
CA ILE A 207 -7.15 3.64 15.81
C ILE A 207 -7.67 5.06 15.53
N TYR A 208 -8.64 5.21 14.63
CA TYR A 208 -9.17 6.53 14.27
C TYR A 208 -9.83 7.26 15.45
N GLY A 209 -10.31 6.54 16.44
CA GLY A 209 -10.78 7.12 17.71
C GLY A 209 -9.70 7.80 18.54
N GLU A 210 -8.43 7.44 18.32
CA GLU A 210 -7.28 7.95 19.09
C GLU A 210 -6.47 8.99 18.33
N THR A 211 -6.37 8.88 17.01
CA THR A 211 -5.52 9.74 16.14
C THR A 211 -6.08 9.83 14.72
N GLY A 212 -5.39 10.57 13.83
CA GLY A 212 -5.76 10.68 12.41
C GLY A 212 -6.72 11.83 12.09
N SER A 213 -7.13 12.64 13.07
CA SER A 213 -7.88 13.88 12.88
C SER A 213 -7.69 14.83 14.06
N LEU A 214 -7.99 16.11 13.85
CA LEU A 214 -7.92 17.15 14.89
C LEU A 214 -9.29 17.24 15.60
N GLU A 215 -9.49 16.40 16.60
CA GLU A 215 -10.73 16.34 17.40
C GLU A 215 -10.40 16.30 18.89
N ARG A 216 -11.32 16.84 19.72
CA ARG A 216 -11.17 16.79 21.18
C ARG A 216 -11.14 15.34 21.66
N GLY A 217 -10.18 15.03 22.57
CA GLY A 217 -10.01 13.71 23.16
C GLY A 217 -9.06 12.80 22.37
N LYS A 218 -8.65 13.18 21.18
CA LYS A 218 -7.59 12.46 20.44
C LYS A 218 -6.20 12.94 20.83
N ARG A 219 -5.22 12.12 20.57
CA ARG A 219 -3.80 12.44 20.78
C ARG A 219 -3.42 13.68 19.97
N ALA A 220 -2.64 14.55 20.58
CA ALA A 220 -2.17 15.80 19.96
C ALA A 220 -0.88 15.56 19.10
N ASP A 221 -0.85 14.50 18.30
CA ASP A 221 0.16 14.27 17.30
C ASP A 221 -0.15 15.15 16.08
N ILE A 222 0.40 16.36 16.05
CA ILE A 222 0.06 17.39 15.07
C ILE A 222 1.30 17.87 14.34
N VAL A 223 1.21 17.94 13.02
CA VAL A 223 2.26 18.52 12.16
C VAL A 223 1.71 19.81 11.54
N ALA A 224 2.38 20.94 11.81
CA ALA A 224 2.09 22.21 11.17
C ALA A 224 2.99 22.38 9.94
N LEU A 225 2.35 22.54 8.78
CA LEU A 225 3.01 22.74 7.49
C LEU A 225 2.89 24.20 7.03
N ALA A 226 3.90 24.71 6.34
CA ALA A 226 3.80 25.95 5.57
C ALA A 226 2.99 25.72 4.28
N LYS A 227 2.72 26.80 3.55
CA LYS A 227 1.98 26.74 2.27
C LYS A 227 2.70 25.89 1.19
N ASP A 228 4.01 25.76 1.28
CA ASP A 228 4.86 24.95 0.40
C ASP A 228 5.06 23.51 0.91
N PHE A 229 4.32 23.13 1.95
CA PHE A 229 4.39 21.86 2.68
C PHE A 229 5.66 21.67 3.52
N THR A 230 6.54 22.66 3.66
CA THR A 230 7.66 22.57 4.61
C THR A 230 7.15 22.42 6.05
N VAL A 231 7.70 21.46 6.78
CA VAL A 231 7.38 21.25 8.20
C VAL A 231 7.84 22.45 9.02
N LYS A 232 6.91 23.12 9.68
CA LYS A 232 7.19 24.25 10.58
C LYS A 232 7.29 23.83 12.03
N ARG A 233 6.43 22.89 12.44
CA ARG A 233 6.41 22.41 13.82
C ARG A 233 5.77 21.03 13.92
N VAL A 234 6.27 20.22 14.83
CA VAL A 234 5.68 18.95 15.22
C VAL A 234 5.33 19.03 16.71
N TYR A 235 4.09 18.67 17.02
CA TYR A 235 3.65 18.43 18.38
C TYR A 235 3.43 16.94 18.54
N LYS A 236 3.87 16.40 19.65
CA LYS A 236 3.69 15.00 20.00
C LYS A 236 3.15 14.88 21.42
N ALA A 237 2.05 14.12 21.58
CA ALA A 237 1.47 13.80 22.88
C ALA A 237 2.28 12.71 23.60
#